data_57066903af442c6d3b19c8219780861f
#
_entry.id   57066903af442c6d3b19c8219780861f
#
_cell.length_a   1.000
_cell.length_b   1.000
_cell.length_c   1.000
_cell.angle_alpha   90.00
_cell.angle_beta   90.00
_cell.angle_gamma   90.00
#
_symmetry.space_group_name_H-M   'P 1'
#
loop_
_entity.id
_entity.type
_entity.pdbx_description
1 polymer ?
#
loop_
_entity_poly.entity_id
_entity_poly.type
_entity_poly.pdbx_seq_one_letter_code
_entity_poly.pdbx_strand_id
1 'polypeptide(L)'
;MAQEFDWPGTRDPTPHLAAPAGIAFMCELGVDNLQRYSHELAWNAGREMAARWNSTLLGPEDMIGTMVAVPLPGRLGSTRDDGIRVRDALLFDHGIEVHVYAWKERLRVRVSAQIYNEMADVERLINALSTF
;
A
#
# COMPACT_ATOMS: atom_id res chain seq x y z
N MET A 1 22.51 -7.34 -28.01
CA MET A 1 21.36 -7.57 -27.13
C MET A 1 20.98 -6.34 -26.28
N ALA A 2 21.90 -5.60 -25.63
CA ALA A 2 21.54 -4.39 -24.88
C ALA A 2 20.93 -3.28 -25.77
N GLN A 3 21.50 -3.00 -26.92
CA GLN A 3 21.05 -1.95 -27.86
C GLN A 3 19.63 -2.17 -28.41
N GLU A 4 19.13 -3.40 -28.45
CA GLU A 4 17.79 -3.73 -28.93
C GLU A 4 16.68 -3.21 -27.99
N PHE A 5 17.01 -3.01 -26.71
CA PHE A 5 16.08 -2.56 -25.67
C PHE A 5 16.28 -1.09 -25.28
N ASP A 6 17.33 -0.44 -25.81
CA ASP A 6 17.65 0.96 -25.45
C ASP A 6 16.73 1.98 -26.13
N TRP A 7 16.03 1.58 -27.20
CA TRP A 7 15.11 2.45 -27.92
C TRP A 7 13.66 1.95 -27.86
N PRO A 8 12.91 2.32 -26.80
CA PRO A 8 11.50 1.93 -26.64
C PRO A 8 10.53 2.72 -27.53
N GLY A 9 11.02 3.50 -28.48
CA GLY A 9 10.23 4.42 -29.29
C GLY A 9 10.07 5.80 -28.65
N THR A 10 9.22 6.63 -29.24
CA THR A 10 8.89 7.96 -28.71
C THR A 10 8.10 7.83 -27.41
N ARG A 11 8.57 8.50 -26.37
CA ARG A 11 7.89 8.54 -25.06
C ARG A 11 8.01 9.94 -24.45
N ASP A 12 7.10 10.27 -23.57
CA ASP A 12 7.14 11.51 -22.81
C ASP A 12 8.32 11.52 -21.81
N PRO A 13 9.28 12.44 -21.93
CA PRO A 13 10.41 12.55 -21.01
C PRO A 13 10.08 13.30 -19.71
N THR A 14 8.91 13.91 -19.60
CA THR A 14 8.51 14.78 -18.48
C THR A 14 8.76 14.16 -17.11
N PRO A 15 8.42 12.88 -16.84
CA PRO A 15 8.68 12.27 -15.53
C PRO A 15 10.18 12.25 -15.17
N HIS A 16 11.06 12.02 -16.15
CA HIS A 16 12.50 12.02 -15.93
C HIS A 16 13.04 13.43 -15.68
N LEU A 17 12.50 14.42 -16.40
CA LEU A 17 12.88 15.83 -16.21
C LEU A 17 12.38 16.40 -14.89
N ALA A 18 11.25 15.91 -14.36
CA ALA A 18 10.71 16.30 -13.07
C ALA A 18 11.41 15.63 -11.86
N ALA A 19 12.12 14.52 -12.06
CA ALA A 19 12.75 13.77 -10.98
C ALA A 19 13.68 14.62 -10.08
N PRO A 20 14.53 15.53 -10.60
CA PRO A 20 15.36 16.40 -9.74
C PRO A 20 14.54 17.27 -8.78
N ALA A 21 13.39 17.79 -9.20
CA ALA A 21 12.50 18.58 -8.35
C ALA A 21 11.89 17.72 -7.22
N GLY A 22 11.50 16.49 -7.55
CA GLY A 22 11.00 15.53 -6.54
C GLY A 22 12.08 15.16 -5.52
N ILE A 23 13.32 14.93 -5.97
CA ILE A 23 14.45 14.64 -5.07
C ILE A 23 14.74 15.84 -4.17
N ALA A 24 14.77 17.07 -4.72
CA ALA A 24 15.00 18.28 -3.93
C ALA A 24 13.91 18.43 -2.84
N PHE A 25 12.65 18.22 -3.19
CA PHE A 25 11.54 18.27 -2.23
C PHE A 25 11.68 17.21 -1.10
N MET A 26 12.08 15.99 -1.44
CA MET A 26 12.36 14.96 -0.42
C MET A 26 13.51 15.36 0.51
N CYS A 27 14.56 15.98 -0.04
CA CYS A 27 15.69 16.48 0.75
C CYS A 27 15.26 17.62 1.71
N GLU A 28 14.38 18.53 1.28
CA GLU A 28 13.82 19.59 2.13
C GLU A 28 13.00 19.04 3.29
N LEU A 29 12.26 17.96 3.09
CA LEU A 29 11.51 17.26 4.14
C LEU A 29 12.43 16.47 5.10
N GLY A 30 13.66 16.19 4.69
CA GLY A 30 14.59 15.30 5.38
C GLY A 30 14.31 13.83 5.10
N VAL A 31 15.10 13.23 4.23
CA VAL A 31 14.91 11.85 3.74
C VAL A 31 14.81 10.84 4.89
N ASP A 32 15.69 10.95 5.89
CA ASP A 32 15.69 10.02 7.03
C ASP A 32 14.39 10.12 7.85
N ASN A 33 13.88 11.34 8.05
CA ASN A 33 12.61 11.57 8.76
C ASN A 33 11.42 11.00 7.96
N LEU A 34 11.43 11.20 6.65
CA LEU A 34 10.40 10.68 5.76
C LEU A 34 10.39 9.14 5.77
N GLN A 35 11.56 8.51 5.68
CA GLN A 35 11.68 7.06 5.71
C GLN A 35 11.25 6.49 7.05
N ARG A 36 11.70 7.09 8.15
CA ARG A 36 11.33 6.66 9.50
C ARG A 36 9.82 6.78 9.73
N TYR A 37 9.23 7.93 9.42
CA TYR A 37 7.79 8.14 9.56
C TYR A 37 6.96 7.14 8.76
N SER A 38 7.29 6.97 7.48
CA SER A 38 6.55 6.06 6.60
C SER A 38 6.72 4.59 7.01
N HIS A 39 7.90 4.21 7.50
CA HIS A 39 8.14 2.88 8.06
C HIS A 39 7.31 2.63 9.33
N GLU A 40 7.40 3.54 10.30
CA GLU A 40 6.64 3.46 11.56
C GLU A 40 5.13 3.40 11.29
N LEU A 41 4.62 4.23 10.38
CA LEU A 41 3.22 4.23 9.99
C LEU A 41 2.82 2.89 9.35
N ALA A 42 3.60 2.36 8.39
CA ALA A 42 3.31 1.08 7.75
C ALA A 42 3.33 -0.08 8.76
N TRP A 43 4.34 -0.10 9.64
CA TRP A 43 4.45 -1.13 10.66
C TRP A 43 3.29 -1.11 11.65
N ASN A 44 2.95 0.07 12.20
CA ASN A 44 1.83 0.23 13.13
C ASN A 44 0.48 -0.10 12.47
N ALA A 45 0.26 0.34 11.23
CA ALA A 45 -0.90 -0.02 10.43
C ALA A 45 -1.03 -1.54 10.28
N GLY A 46 0.06 -2.21 9.93
CA GLY A 46 0.09 -3.65 9.80
C GLY A 46 -0.26 -4.37 11.09
N ARG A 47 0.31 -3.94 12.21
CA ARG A 47 0.04 -4.53 13.54
C ARG A 47 -1.41 -4.34 13.97
N GLU A 48 -1.96 -3.14 13.81
CA GLU A 48 -3.35 -2.84 14.15
C GLU A 48 -4.32 -3.68 13.32
N MET A 49 -4.13 -3.72 12.00
CA MET A 49 -4.94 -4.54 11.10
C MET A 49 -4.83 -6.03 11.44
N ALA A 50 -3.63 -6.53 11.69
CA ALA A 50 -3.41 -7.94 12.04
C ALA A 50 -4.11 -8.29 13.37
N ALA A 51 -4.02 -7.43 14.37
CA ALA A 51 -4.69 -7.62 15.66
C ALA A 51 -6.21 -7.63 15.49
N ARG A 52 -6.78 -6.67 14.75
CA ARG A 52 -8.23 -6.58 14.51
C ARG A 52 -8.81 -7.79 13.77
N TRP A 53 -8.04 -8.37 12.86
CA TRP A 53 -8.52 -9.46 12.01
C TRP A 53 -8.04 -10.85 12.46
N ASN A 54 -7.42 -10.93 13.64
CA ASN A 54 -6.79 -12.16 14.13
C ASN A 54 -5.90 -12.81 13.07
N SER A 55 -5.01 -12.00 12.52
CA SER A 55 -4.13 -12.34 11.42
C SER A 55 -2.66 -12.13 11.83
N THR A 56 -1.73 -12.47 10.96
CA THR A 56 -0.30 -12.31 11.19
C THR A 56 0.36 -11.56 10.04
N LEU A 57 1.38 -10.75 10.37
CA LEU A 57 2.21 -10.12 9.35
C LEU A 57 3.08 -11.17 8.65
N LEU A 58 3.45 -10.89 7.40
CA LEU A 58 4.20 -11.81 6.55
C LEU A 58 5.71 -11.80 6.84
N GLY A 59 6.18 -10.87 7.62
CA GLY A 59 7.60 -10.74 7.98
C GLY A 59 7.81 -9.89 9.23
N PRO A 60 9.02 -9.91 9.78
CA PRO A 60 9.40 -9.08 10.92
C PRO A 60 9.57 -7.61 10.51
N GLU A 61 9.66 -6.73 11.50
CA GLU A 61 9.69 -5.27 11.33
C GLU A 61 10.82 -4.80 10.41
N ASP A 62 12.00 -5.36 10.56
CA ASP A 62 13.20 -5.03 9.78
C ASP A 62 13.10 -5.40 8.28
N MET A 63 12.12 -6.21 7.90
CA MET A 63 11.81 -6.53 6.50
C MET A 63 10.67 -5.68 5.92
N ILE A 64 10.05 -4.82 6.71
CA ILE A 64 8.99 -3.91 6.26
C ILE A 64 9.62 -2.57 5.89
N GLY A 65 9.37 -2.09 4.69
CA GLY A 65 9.71 -0.73 4.28
C GLY A 65 8.58 0.24 4.60
N THR A 66 8.05 0.87 3.56
CA THR A 66 6.92 1.80 3.67
C THR A 66 5.58 1.18 3.25
N MET A 67 5.58 -0.13 3.01
CA MET A 67 4.39 -0.90 2.63
C MET A 67 4.24 -2.14 3.49
N VAL A 68 2.99 -2.45 3.83
CA VAL A 68 2.63 -3.69 4.53
C VAL A 68 1.45 -4.37 3.85
N ALA A 69 1.50 -5.69 3.78
CA ALA A 69 0.40 -6.52 3.30
C ALA A 69 -0.14 -7.37 4.44
N VAL A 70 -1.45 -7.29 4.67
CA VAL A 70 -2.11 -8.01 5.76
C VAL A 70 -3.20 -8.92 5.20
N PRO A 71 -3.24 -10.21 5.61
CA PRO A 71 -4.32 -11.11 5.24
C PRO A 71 -5.66 -10.62 5.79
N LEU A 72 -6.65 -10.52 4.93
CA LEU A 72 -8.03 -10.15 5.28
C LEU A 72 -8.78 -11.32 5.93
N PRO A 73 -9.85 -11.06 6.70
CA PRO A 73 -10.74 -12.11 7.19
C PRO A 73 -11.29 -12.99 6.08
N GLY A 74 -11.32 -14.31 6.31
CA GLY A 74 -11.74 -15.29 5.28
C GLY A 74 -13.17 -15.08 4.77
N ARG A 75 -14.07 -14.45 5.55
CA ARG A 75 -15.44 -14.12 5.14
C ARG A 75 -15.49 -13.19 3.90
N LEU A 76 -14.42 -12.45 3.62
CA LEU A 76 -14.36 -11.54 2.48
C LEU A 76 -14.09 -12.25 1.15
N GLY A 77 -13.69 -13.52 1.20
CA GLY A 77 -13.41 -14.36 0.02
C GLY A 77 -11.93 -14.70 -0.13
N SER A 78 -11.61 -15.36 -1.24
CA SER A 78 -10.24 -15.85 -1.51
C SER A 78 -9.85 -15.76 -2.99
N THR A 79 -10.81 -15.43 -3.86
CA THR A 79 -10.61 -15.39 -5.31
C THR A 79 -10.22 -13.99 -5.79
N ARG A 80 -9.74 -13.89 -7.04
CA ARG A 80 -9.50 -12.61 -7.70
C ARG A 80 -10.77 -11.77 -7.78
N ASP A 81 -11.90 -12.38 -8.08
CA ASP A 81 -13.18 -11.67 -8.22
C ASP A 81 -13.67 -11.13 -6.87
N ASP A 82 -13.46 -11.87 -5.78
CA ASP A 82 -13.69 -11.36 -4.43
C ASP A 82 -12.82 -10.13 -4.13
N GLY A 83 -11.55 -10.18 -4.53
CA GLY A 83 -10.64 -9.06 -4.36
C GLY A 83 -11.09 -7.80 -5.11
N ILE A 84 -11.57 -7.96 -6.35
CA ILE A 84 -12.14 -6.88 -7.15
C ILE A 84 -13.39 -6.32 -6.47
N ARG A 85 -14.32 -7.17 -6.04
CA ARG A 85 -15.54 -6.77 -5.35
C ARG A 85 -15.25 -5.94 -4.09
N VAL A 86 -14.33 -6.42 -3.23
CA VAL A 86 -13.96 -5.72 -2.00
C VAL A 86 -13.28 -4.38 -2.30
N ARG A 87 -12.34 -4.35 -3.26
CA ARG A 87 -11.67 -3.12 -3.70
C ARG A 87 -12.67 -2.08 -4.23
N ASP A 88 -13.57 -2.51 -5.10
CA ASP A 88 -14.53 -1.60 -5.74
C ASP A 88 -15.52 -1.03 -4.72
N ALA A 89 -15.99 -1.84 -3.77
CA ALA A 89 -16.83 -1.36 -2.69
C ALA A 89 -16.08 -0.37 -1.77
N LEU A 90 -14.80 -0.65 -1.42
CA LEU A 90 -13.99 0.31 -0.67
C LEU A 90 -13.85 1.64 -1.41
N LEU A 91 -13.63 1.59 -2.73
CA LEU A 91 -13.48 2.80 -3.54
C LEU A 91 -14.80 3.56 -3.68
N PHE A 92 -15.86 2.90 -4.11
CA PHE A 92 -17.09 3.58 -4.51
C PHE A 92 -18.03 3.88 -3.35
N ASP A 93 -18.07 3.04 -2.33
CA ASP A 93 -19.00 3.22 -1.19
C ASP A 93 -18.33 3.94 -0.02
N HIS A 94 -17.01 3.81 0.13
CA HIS A 94 -16.26 4.38 1.27
C HIS A 94 -15.24 5.45 0.89
N GLY A 95 -14.96 5.66 -0.41
CA GLY A 95 -13.97 6.62 -0.89
C GLY A 95 -12.54 6.24 -0.50
N ILE A 96 -12.26 4.93 -0.39
CA ILE A 96 -10.94 4.41 0.02
C ILE A 96 -10.31 3.68 -1.15
N GLU A 97 -9.24 4.25 -1.72
CA GLU A 97 -8.44 3.60 -2.74
C GLU A 97 -7.33 2.78 -2.08
N VAL A 98 -7.41 1.46 -2.21
CA VAL A 98 -6.44 0.54 -1.65
C VAL A 98 -6.32 -0.72 -2.50
N HIS A 99 -5.14 -1.32 -2.51
CA HIS A 99 -4.91 -2.54 -3.29
C HIS A 99 -5.35 -3.78 -2.51
N VAL A 100 -6.35 -4.49 -3.05
CA VAL A 100 -6.82 -5.79 -2.55
C VAL A 100 -6.56 -6.87 -3.60
N TYR A 101 -5.96 -7.98 -3.20
CA TYR A 101 -5.59 -9.06 -4.11
C TYR A 101 -5.65 -10.43 -3.44
N ALA A 102 -5.87 -11.46 -4.26
CA ALA A 102 -5.84 -12.85 -3.83
C ALA A 102 -4.42 -13.41 -3.92
N TRP A 103 -3.97 -14.10 -2.87
CA TRP A 103 -2.73 -14.84 -2.84
C TRP A 103 -2.80 -15.97 -1.81
N LYS A 104 -2.42 -17.19 -2.23
CA LYS A 104 -2.48 -18.41 -1.40
C LYS A 104 -3.86 -18.56 -0.73
N GLU A 105 -4.90 -18.59 -1.56
CA GLU A 105 -6.31 -18.84 -1.17
C GLU A 105 -6.84 -17.86 -0.10
N ARG A 106 -6.31 -16.65 -0.04
CA ARG A 106 -6.75 -15.60 0.89
C ARG A 106 -6.59 -14.22 0.27
N LEU A 107 -7.55 -13.35 0.53
CA LEU A 107 -7.40 -11.95 0.18
C LEU A 107 -6.39 -11.27 1.09
N ARG A 108 -5.68 -10.30 0.53
CA ARG A 108 -4.78 -9.40 1.25
C ARG A 108 -5.06 -7.97 0.86
N VAL A 109 -4.96 -7.10 1.83
CA VAL A 109 -4.89 -5.65 1.60
C VAL A 109 -3.44 -5.20 1.73
N ARG A 110 -3.00 -4.33 0.82
CA ARG A 110 -1.68 -3.70 0.87
C ARG A 110 -1.82 -2.21 1.14
N VAL A 111 -1.30 -1.77 2.26
CA VAL A 111 -1.21 -0.36 2.63
C VAL A 111 0.18 0.16 2.30
N SER A 112 0.23 1.31 1.65
CA SER A 112 1.47 2.04 1.35
C SER A 112 1.44 3.35 2.13
N ALA A 113 2.36 3.50 3.06
CA ALA A 113 2.46 4.70 3.88
C ALA A 113 3.29 5.79 3.20
N GLN A 114 2.84 7.02 3.30
CA GLN A 114 3.55 8.20 2.83
C GLN A 114 3.30 9.35 3.82
N ILE A 115 4.05 10.45 3.70
CA ILE A 115 4.00 11.60 4.62
C ILE A 115 2.63 12.28 4.75
N TYR A 116 1.73 12.06 3.81
CA TYR A 116 0.36 12.60 3.81
C TYR A 116 -0.68 11.61 4.36
N ASN A 117 -0.23 10.42 4.78
CA ASN A 117 -1.11 9.45 5.44
C ASN A 117 -0.91 9.47 6.95
N GLU A 118 -1.95 9.06 7.67
CA GLU A 118 -1.93 8.95 9.12
C GLU A 118 -2.70 7.72 9.61
N MET A 119 -2.60 7.38 10.89
CA MET A 119 -3.30 6.22 11.45
C MET A 119 -4.82 6.32 11.33
N ALA A 120 -5.39 7.53 11.28
CA ALA A 120 -6.82 7.73 11.05
C ALA A 120 -7.29 7.18 9.69
N ASP A 121 -6.43 7.21 8.64
CA ASP A 121 -6.74 6.57 7.36
C ASP A 121 -6.83 5.05 7.50
N VAL A 122 -5.95 4.46 8.32
CA VAL A 122 -5.94 3.02 8.60
C VAL A 122 -7.19 2.62 9.39
N GLU A 123 -7.59 3.41 10.38
CA GLU A 123 -8.82 3.18 11.14
C GLU A 123 -10.07 3.25 10.26
N ARG A 124 -10.13 4.21 9.33
CA ARG A 124 -11.20 4.29 8.33
C ARG A 124 -11.28 3.03 7.47
N LEU A 125 -10.13 2.52 7.00
CA LEU A 125 -10.06 1.27 6.24
C LEU A 125 -10.54 0.06 7.07
N ILE A 126 -10.09 -0.06 8.32
CA ILE A 126 -10.52 -1.14 9.23
C ILE A 126 -12.04 -1.10 9.45
N ASN A 127 -12.58 0.08 9.71
CA ASN A 127 -14.01 0.28 9.95
C ASN A 127 -14.81 -0.05 8.69
N ALA A 128 -14.40 0.41 7.52
CA ALA A 128 -15.03 0.08 6.25
C ALA A 128 -15.06 -1.44 6.00
N LEU A 129 -13.94 -2.13 6.22
CA LEU A 129 -13.86 -3.60 6.06
C LEU A 129 -14.67 -4.39 7.10
N SER A 130 -15.10 -3.75 8.18
CA SER A 130 -15.96 -4.36 9.19
C SER A 130 -17.44 -4.42 8.78
N THR A 131 -17.83 -3.66 7.76
CA THR A 131 -19.22 -3.59 7.25
C THR A 131 -19.54 -4.69 6.24
N PHE A 132 -18.55 -5.44 5.78
CA PHE A 132 -18.70 -6.54 4.81
C PHE A 132 -19.14 -7.86 5.51
#